data_c0e29657ae6de9e8f60fda2e02b9ee0b
#
_entry.id   c0e29657ae6de9e8f60fda2e02b9ee0b
#
_cell.length_a   1.000
_cell.length_b   1.000
_cell.length_c   1.000
_cell.angle_alpha   90.00
_cell.angle_beta   90.00
_cell.angle_gamma   90.00
#
_symmetry.space_group_name_H-M   'P 1'
#
loop_
_entity.id
_entity.type
_entity.pdbx_description
1 polymer ?
#
loop_
_entity_poly.entity_id
_entity_poly.type
_entity_poly.pdbx_seq_one_letter_code
_entity_poly.pdbx_strand_id
1 'polypeptide(L)'
;GELSGQVDRVIIMREVHNLWRLDILRKELTAIHGLLKADGLLGIEEHRAKDNAPVAYLDGSKGYMRSADVIALVEACGFELVAKSEVNANSKDPANHPRGVWMLPPNLSGVTDPAEKARLTAIGESDRMTLLFRKRP
;
A
#
# COMPACT_ATOMS: atom_id res chain seq x y z
N GLY A 1 -22.67 11.22 8.46
CA GLY A 1 -23.61 10.21 7.99
C GLY A 1 -23.93 9.16 9.05
N GLU A 2 -24.75 8.21 8.72
CA GLU A 2 -25.24 7.18 9.66
C GLU A 2 -24.12 6.32 10.24
N LEU A 3 -23.02 6.14 9.49
CA LEU A 3 -21.88 5.34 9.94
C LEU A 3 -20.82 6.16 10.70
N SER A 4 -21.02 7.47 10.84
CA SER A 4 -20.07 8.34 11.50
C SER A 4 -19.79 7.87 12.94
N GLY A 5 -18.52 7.57 13.24
CA GLY A 5 -18.13 7.08 14.55
C GLY A 5 -18.65 5.69 14.92
N GLN A 6 -19.08 4.88 13.95
CA GLN A 6 -19.71 3.58 14.20
C GLN A 6 -18.86 2.39 13.71
N VAL A 7 -17.81 2.63 12.95
CA VAL A 7 -17.03 1.58 12.30
C VAL A 7 -15.88 1.14 13.20
N ASP A 8 -15.74 -0.17 13.39
CA ASP A 8 -14.66 -0.74 14.23
C ASP A 8 -13.33 -0.86 13.47
N ARG A 9 -13.40 -1.24 12.20
CA ARG A 9 -12.21 -1.56 11.39
C ARG A 9 -12.41 -1.10 9.96
N VAL A 10 -11.35 -0.51 9.39
CA VAL A 10 -11.26 -0.23 7.96
C VAL A 10 -9.95 -0.83 7.45
N ILE A 11 -10.01 -1.44 6.28
CA ILE A 11 -8.85 -2.07 5.64
C ILE A 11 -8.69 -1.48 4.24
N ILE A 12 -7.48 -1.04 3.91
CA ILE A 12 -7.10 -0.62 2.56
C ILE A 12 -6.02 -1.58 2.07
N MET A 13 -6.35 -2.36 1.05
CA MET A 13 -5.44 -3.38 0.53
C MET A 13 -5.07 -3.07 -0.91
N ARG A 14 -3.79 -2.79 -1.14
CA ARG A 14 -3.20 -2.55 -2.47
C ARG A 14 -3.88 -1.43 -3.26
N GLU A 15 -4.35 -0.40 -2.55
CA GLU A 15 -5.06 0.73 -3.15
C GLU A 15 -4.45 2.08 -2.83
N VAL A 16 -3.53 2.17 -1.87
CA VAL A 16 -2.95 3.47 -1.47
C VAL A 16 -2.28 4.17 -2.66
N HIS A 17 -1.56 3.42 -3.50
CA HIS A 17 -0.93 3.99 -4.70
C HIS A 17 -1.95 4.59 -5.67
N ASN A 18 -3.13 3.99 -5.80
CA ASN A 18 -4.21 4.52 -6.64
C ASN A 18 -4.81 5.79 -6.04
N LEU A 19 -5.09 5.78 -4.74
CA LEU A 19 -5.62 6.95 -4.04
C LEU A 19 -4.62 8.12 -4.10
N TRP A 20 -3.33 7.82 -3.97
CA TRP A 20 -2.26 8.81 -4.11
C TRP A 20 -2.19 9.37 -5.53
N ARG A 21 -2.13 8.50 -6.53
CA ARG A 21 -2.03 8.87 -7.94
C ARG A 21 -3.23 9.72 -8.41
N LEU A 22 -4.42 9.44 -7.88
CA LEU A 22 -5.65 10.16 -8.20
C LEU A 22 -5.85 11.42 -7.35
N ASP A 23 -4.91 11.71 -6.45
CA ASP A 23 -4.96 12.87 -5.55
C ASP A 23 -6.20 12.89 -4.64
N ILE A 24 -6.64 11.73 -4.19
CA ILE A 24 -7.79 11.59 -3.29
C ILE A 24 -7.44 10.92 -1.96
N LEU A 25 -6.18 10.56 -1.73
CA LEU A 25 -5.78 9.83 -0.53
C LEU A 25 -6.14 10.58 0.75
N ARG A 26 -5.83 11.87 0.81
CA ARG A 26 -6.13 12.70 1.99
C ARG A 26 -7.63 12.76 2.27
N LYS A 27 -8.43 12.92 1.23
CA LYS A 27 -9.89 12.95 1.33
C LYS A 27 -10.43 11.64 1.89
N GLU A 28 -9.95 10.51 1.36
CA GLU A 28 -10.38 9.20 1.79
C GLU A 28 -9.96 8.91 3.24
N LEU A 29 -8.72 9.24 3.60
CA LEU A 29 -8.24 9.05 4.99
C LEU A 29 -9.02 9.91 5.98
N THR A 30 -9.38 11.13 5.61
CA THR A 30 -10.20 12.01 6.44
C THR A 30 -11.61 11.42 6.62
N ALA A 31 -12.20 10.87 5.56
CA ALA A 31 -13.49 10.21 5.63
C ALA A 31 -13.43 8.96 6.53
N ILE A 32 -12.39 8.15 6.39
CA ILE A 32 -12.17 6.95 7.22
C ILE A 32 -12.05 7.34 8.70
N HIS A 33 -11.30 8.42 8.98
CA HIS A 33 -11.16 8.92 10.34
C HIS A 33 -12.52 9.25 10.97
N GLY A 34 -13.40 9.89 10.19
CA GLY A 34 -14.75 10.22 10.65
C GLY A 34 -15.66 9.01 10.84
N LEU A 35 -15.47 7.94 10.08
CA LEU A 35 -16.25 6.71 10.18
C LEU A 35 -15.87 5.87 11.40
N LEU A 36 -14.58 5.83 11.73
CA LEU A 36 -14.07 4.97 12.79
C LEU A 36 -14.51 5.44 14.18
N LYS A 37 -14.81 4.48 15.03
CA LYS A 37 -14.95 4.70 16.48
C LYS A 37 -13.63 5.25 17.03
N ALA A 38 -13.69 5.85 18.25
CA ALA A 38 -12.50 6.37 18.92
C ALA A 38 -11.40 5.30 19.09
N ASP A 39 -11.79 4.05 19.33
CA ASP A 39 -10.89 2.90 19.45
C ASP A 39 -10.80 2.06 18.19
N GLY A 40 -11.32 2.58 17.07
CA GLY A 40 -11.26 1.91 15.78
C GLY A 40 -9.86 1.84 15.20
N LEU A 41 -9.63 0.87 14.32
CA LEU A 41 -8.33 0.62 13.71
C LEU A 41 -8.40 0.66 12.18
N LEU A 42 -7.32 1.17 11.58
CA LEU A 42 -7.10 1.18 10.15
C LEU A 42 -5.94 0.26 9.81
N GLY A 43 -6.19 -0.77 9.01
CA GLY A 43 -5.17 -1.67 8.47
C GLY A 43 -4.84 -1.31 7.03
N ILE A 44 -3.56 -1.29 6.68
CA ILE A 44 -3.09 -1.01 5.33
C ILE A 44 -2.12 -2.10 4.89
N GLU A 45 -2.36 -2.66 3.70
CA GLU A 45 -1.40 -3.49 2.97
C GLU A 45 -1.15 -2.82 1.63
N GLU A 46 0.12 -2.64 1.26
CA GLU A 46 0.48 -1.93 0.03
C GLU A 46 1.80 -2.45 -0.55
N HIS A 47 1.90 -2.45 -1.86
CA HIS A 47 3.15 -2.76 -2.56
C HIS A 47 4.23 -1.77 -2.16
N ARG A 48 5.38 -2.29 -1.73
CA ARG A 48 6.43 -1.48 -1.10
C ARG A 48 7.55 -1.15 -2.08
N ALA A 49 7.74 0.15 -2.32
CA ALA A 49 8.94 0.64 -3.01
C ALA A 49 10.15 0.51 -2.10
N LYS A 50 11.33 0.34 -2.69
CA LYS A 50 12.58 0.44 -1.94
C LYS A 50 12.79 1.88 -1.46
N ASP A 51 13.45 2.06 -0.31
CA ASP A 51 13.67 3.39 0.27
C ASP A 51 14.44 4.32 -0.68
N ASN A 52 15.35 3.76 -1.48
CA ASN A 52 16.16 4.49 -2.45
C ASN A 52 15.63 4.38 -3.89
N ALA A 53 14.35 4.05 -4.07
CA ALA A 53 13.77 3.89 -5.40
C ALA A 53 13.86 5.19 -6.21
N PRO A 54 14.05 5.11 -7.55
CA PRO A 54 13.98 6.28 -8.41
C PRO A 54 12.62 6.95 -8.36
N VAL A 55 12.59 8.27 -8.60
CA VAL A 55 11.37 9.08 -8.56
C VAL A 55 10.23 8.48 -9.40
N ALA A 56 10.55 7.88 -10.55
CA ALA A 56 9.55 7.22 -11.41
C ALA A 56 8.78 6.08 -10.71
N TYR A 57 9.29 5.56 -9.61
CA TYR A 57 8.63 4.51 -8.82
C TYR A 57 7.89 5.03 -7.60
N LEU A 58 7.81 6.35 -7.40
CA LEU A 58 7.27 6.96 -6.19
C LEU A 58 5.96 7.72 -6.41
N ASP A 59 5.49 7.83 -7.67
CA ASP A 59 4.26 8.55 -7.99
C ASP A 59 2.99 7.69 -7.96
N GLY A 60 3.12 6.43 -7.63
CA GLY A 60 2.03 5.47 -7.58
C GLY A 60 1.70 4.80 -8.93
N SER A 61 2.22 5.30 -10.05
CA SER A 61 1.87 4.80 -11.40
C SER A 61 2.32 3.36 -11.64
N LYS A 62 3.36 2.90 -10.92
CA LYS A 62 3.88 1.53 -11.01
C LYS A 62 3.36 0.62 -9.89
N GLY A 63 2.45 1.13 -9.06
CA GLY A 63 1.82 0.37 -7.99
C GLY A 63 2.54 0.41 -6.64
N TYR A 64 3.65 1.13 -6.55
CA TYR A 64 4.49 1.14 -5.34
C TYR A 64 4.36 2.42 -4.53
N MET A 65 4.48 2.28 -3.20
CA MET A 65 4.68 3.39 -2.26
C MET A 65 5.80 3.01 -1.28
N ARG A 66 6.59 3.98 -0.82
CA ARG A 66 7.52 3.73 0.28
C ARG A 66 6.76 3.66 1.60
N SER A 67 7.15 2.75 2.50
CA SER A 67 6.52 2.63 3.83
C SER A 67 6.56 3.94 4.60
N ALA A 68 7.70 4.64 4.60
CA ALA A 68 7.84 5.92 5.30
C ALA A 68 6.86 6.97 4.79
N ASP A 69 6.61 7.03 3.48
CA ASP A 69 5.68 7.98 2.88
C ASP A 69 4.23 7.65 3.27
N VAL A 70 3.84 6.38 3.24
CA VAL A 70 2.49 5.97 3.64
C VAL A 70 2.25 6.31 5.11
N ILE A 71 3.20 5.98 5.98
CA ILE A 71 3.08 6.29 7.40
C ILE A 71 2.92 7.80 7.62
N ALA A 72 3.76 8.62 6.98
CA ALA A 72 3.69 10.08 7.13
C ALA A 72 2.36 10.65 6.64
N LEU A 73 1.87 10.17 5.49
CA LEU A 73 0.60 10.63 4.92
C LEU A 73 -0.59 10.25 5.80
N VAL A 74 -0.61 9.04 6.33
CA VAL A 74 -1.70 8.57 7.21
C VAL A 74 -1.65 9.33 8.55
N GLU A 75 -0.46 9.51 9.12
CA GLU A 75 -0.30 10.24 10.37
C GLU A 75 -0.72 11.71 10.23
N ALA A 76 -0.49 12.32 9.08
CA ALA A 76 -0.93 13.69 8.80
C ALA A 76 -2.46 13.83 8.77
N CYS A 77 -3.19 12.73 8.66
CA CYS A 77 -4.66 12.71 8.63
C CYS A 77 -5.30 12.30 9.95
N GLY A 78 -4.56 12.41 11.06
CA GLY A 78 -5.12 12.20 12.41
C GLY A 78 -4.98 10.79 12.94
N PHE A 79 -4.06 10.02 12.38
CA PHE A 79 -3.76 8.66 12.83
C PHE A 79 -2.37 8.56 13.45
N GLU A 80 -2.13 7.49 14.18
CA GLU A 80 -0.79 7.12 14.63
C GLU A 80 -0.54 5.64 14.39
N LEU A 81 0.70 5.31 14.01
CA LEU A 81 1.11 3.93 13.76
C LEU A 81 1.15 3.16 15.08
N VAL A 82 0.49 2.00 15.10
CA VAL A 82 0.45 1.10 16.27
C VAL A 82 1.42 -0.06 16.07
N ALA A 83 1.45 -0.64 14.87
CA ALA A 83 2.26 -1.83 14.60
C ALA A 83 2.58 -1.94 13.11
N LYS A 84 3.66 -2.68 12.82
CA LYS A 84 4.05 -3.10 11.48
C LYS A 84 4.25 -4.60 11.48
N SER A 85 3.99 -5.25 10.34
CA SER A 85 4.24 -6.67 10.15
C SER A 85 4.97 -6.90 8.82
N GLU A 86 5.88 -7.84 8.81
CA GLU A 86 6.57 -8.30 7.61
C GLU A 86 5.92 -9.57 7.03
N VAL A 87 4.69 -9.90 7.43
CA VAL A 87 3.98 -11.10 6.98
C VAL A 87 3.80 -11.13 5.47
N ASN A 88 3.71 -9.96 4.81
CA ASN A 88 3.56 -9.84 3.36
C ASN A 88 4.85 -9.38 2.67
N ALA A 89 5.97 -9.39 3.37
CA ALA A 89 7.25 -9.04 2.78
C ALA A 89 7.76 -10.15 1.84
N ASN A 90 8.44 -9.75 0.79
CA ASN A 90 9.13 -10.66 -0.12
C ASN A 90 10.50 -10.09 -0.48
N SER A 91 11.53 -10.61 0.16
CA SER A 91 12.91 -10.16 -0.05
C SER A 91 13.45 -10.47 -1.45
N LYS A 92 12.81 -11.35 -2.20
CA LYS A 92 13.19 -11.68 -3.58
C LYS A 92 12.73 -10.60 -4.57
N ASP A 93 11.77 -9.75 -4.19
CA ASP A 93 11.25 -8.73 -5.09
C ASP A 93 12.14 -7.48 -5.05
N PRO A 94 12.85 -7.14 -6.15
CA PRO A 94 13.64 -5.93 -6.22
C PRO A 94 12.80 -4.65 -6.39
N ALA A 95 11.48 -4.78 -6.63
CA ALA A 95 10.56 -3.67 -6.84
C ALA A 95 11.03 -2.68 -7.91
N ASN A 96 11.59 -3.20 -9.00
CA ASN A 96 12.17 -2.42 -10.11
C ASN A 96 11.56 -2.77 -11.48
N HIS A 97 10.37 -3.34 -11.48
CA HIS A 97 9.73 -3.82 -12.70
C HIS A 97 9.28 -2.64 -13.57
N PRO A 98 9.73 -2.57 -14.84
CA PRO A 98 9.55 -1.35 -15.65
C PRO A 98 8.08 -1.01 -15.95
N ARG A 99 7.21 -2.01 -16.02
CA ARG A 99 5.77 -1.80 -16.21
C ARG A 99 4.98 -1.93 -14.90
N GLY A 100 5.68 -1.92 -13.77
CA GLY A 100 5.07 -1.94 -12.46
C GLY A 100 4.87 -3.32 -11.85
N VAL A 101 4.28 -3.32 -10.68
CA VAL A 101 4.06 -4.50 -9.83
C VAL A 101 3.23 -5.59 -10.53
N TRP A 102 2.42 -5.21 -11.51
CA TRP A 102 1.54 -6.14 -12.24
C TRP A 102 2.30 -7.10 -13.16
N MET A 103 3.59 -6.90 -13.37
CA MET A 103 4.44 -7.87 -14.04
C MET A 103 4.66 -9.13 -13.20
N LEU A 104 4.49 -9.03 -11.89
CA LEU A 104 4.63 -10.15 -10.97
C LEU A 104 3.36 -11.02 -10.90
N PRO A 105 3.46 -12.27 -10.41
CA PRO A 105 2.28 -13.08 -10.10
C PRO A 105 1.32 -12.35 -9.15
N PRO A 106 0.03 -12.62 -9.22
CA PRO A 106 -0.62 -13.57 -10.14
C PRO A 106 -0.85 -13.01 -11.54
N ASN A 107 -0.70 -11.69 -11.74
CA ASN A 107 -1.09 -11.05 -13.00
C ASN A 107 -0.19 -11.41 -14.18
N LEU A 108 1.13 -11.30 -14.00
CA LEU A 108 2.13 -11.48 -15.07
C LEU A 108 1.76 -10.66 -16.32
N SER A 109 1.27 -9.43 -16.11
CA SER A 109 0.71 -8.58 -17.18
C SER A 109 1.74 -8.25 -18.24
N GLY A 110 1.40 -8.54 -19.51
CA GLY A 110 2.25 -8.26 -20.65
C GLY A 110 3.50 -9.12 -20.74
N VAL A 111 3.63 -10.14 -19.90
CA VAL A 111 4.79 -11.04 -19.90
C VAL A 111 4.49 -12.20 -20.84
N THR A 112 5.19 -12.22 -22.00
CA THR A 112 4.97 -13.24 -23.02
C THR A 112 6.16 -14.16 -23.24
N ASP A 113 7.38 -13.69 -22.95
CA ASP A 113 8.59 -14.50 -23.06
C ASP A 113 8.63 -15.56 -21.96
N PRO A 114 8.77 -16.87 -22.32
CA PRO A 114 8.76 -17.94 -21.32
C PRO A 114 9.86 -17.85 -20.27
N ALA A 115 11.05 -17.40 -20.66
CA ALA A 115 12.18 -17.24 -19.72
C ALA A 115 11.92 -16.10 -18.73
N GLU A 116 11.38 -14.97 -19.19
CA GLU A 116 10.98 -13.85 -18.33
C GLU A 116 9.86 -14.26 -17.40
N LYS A 117 8.85 -14.96 -17.92
CA LYS A 117 7.74 -15.48 -17.11
C LYS A 117 8.22 -16.38 -15.99
N ALA A 118 9.15 -17.28 -16.29
CA ALA A 118 9.74 -18.17 -15.29
C ALA A 118 10.50 -17.38 -14.22
N ARG A 119 11.28 -16.36 -14.63
CA ARG A 119 12.02 -15.51 -13.70
C ARG A 119 11.09 -14.75 -12.76
N LEU A 120 10.05 -14.13 -13.29
CA LEU A 120 9.08 -13.36 -12.51
C LEU A 120 8.25 -14.27 -11.59
N THR A 121 7.86 -15.45 -12.08
CA THR A 121 7.15 -16.43 -11.26
C THR A 121 7.99 -16.89 -10.08
N ALA A 122 9.30 -17.04 -10.26
CA ALA A 122 10.21 -17.43 -9.20
C ALA A 122 10.37 -16.34 -8.11
N ILE A 123 10.20 -15.08 -8.46
CA ILE A 123 10.15 -13.98 -7.49
C ILE A 123 8.91 -14.14 -6.59
N GLY A 124 7.78 -14.49 -7.17
CA GLY A 124 6.51 -14.58 -6.46
C GLY A 124 5.75 -13.25 -6.42
N GLU A 125 4.82 -13.12 -5.49
CA GLU A 125 4.06 -11.88 -5.32
C GLU A 125 4.96 -10.76 -4.79
N SER A 126 4.52 -9.52 -4.99
CA SER A 126 5.29 -8.33 -4.60
C SER A 126 5.63 -8.28 -3.12
N ASP A 127 6.74 -7.62 -2.81
CA ASP A 127 7.06 -7.19 -1.44
C ASP A 127 6.04 -6.14 -0.99
N ARG A 128 5.38 -6.37 0.15
CA ARG A 128 4.30 -5.50 0.63
C ARG A 128 4.49 -5.15 2.09
N MET A 129 4.24 -3.87 2.40
CA MET A 129 4.11 -3.42 3.78
C MET A 129 2.76 -3.84 4.36
N THR A 130 2.71 -4.06 5.66
CA THR A 130 1.49 -4.29 6.42
C THR A 130 1.53 -3.42 7.67
N LEU A 131 0.59 -2.47 7.78
CA LEU A 131 0.62 -1.40 8.78
C LEU A 131 -0.71 -1.36 9.53
N LEU A 132 -0.65 -1.04 10.82
CA LEU A 132 -1.83 -0.86 11.65
C LEU A 132 -1.78 0.51 12.30
N PHE A 133 -2.88 1.25 12.20
CA PHE A 133 -3.02 2.60 12.74
C PHE A 133 -4.24 2.67 13.66
N ARG A 134 -4.18 3.59 14.62
CA ARG A 134 -5.35 4.03 15.42
C ARG A 134 -5.57 5.52 15.24
N LYS A 135 -6.76 5.99 15.60
CA LYS A 135 -7.03 7.43 15.63
C LYS A 135 -6.17 8.08 16.70
N ARG A 136 -5.60 9.24 16.38
CA ARG A 136 -4.91 10.05 17.37
C ARG A 136 -5.94 10.73 18.26
N PRO A 137 -5.70 10.76 19.60
CA PRO A 137 -6.60 11.41 20.52
C PRO A 137 -6.80 12.89 20.23
#